data_10cebaf9e477f75b6f740eae580ec9fd
#
_entry.id   10cebaf9e477f75b6f740eae580ec9fd
#
_cell.length_a   1.000
_cell.length_b   1.000
_cell.length_c   1.000
_cell.angle_alpha   90.00
_cell.angle_beta   90.00
_cell.angle_gamma   90.00
#
_symmetry.space_group_name_H-M   'P 1'
#
loop_
_entity.id
_entity.type
_entity.pdbx_description
1 polymer ?
#
loop_
_entity_poly.entity_id
_entity_poly.type
_entity_poly.pdbx_seq_one_letter_code
_entity_poly.pdbx_strand_id
1 'polypeptide(L)'
;MSSTALLFWIKTFFDSKTTRALSKEQGLDDYLYWQACVSFRKYCMDVTYLPPELYILFSDILQGAVHEDSIFPYFLSHGRKVFPHLECLDELKLISDLTNPPNWYPEARAMNRKIIFHAGPTNSGKTYDAMKRFMTAKSGVYCGPLKLLAVEVFNKCNKEGTPCDLVTGEERKRADPTGEPSTHVACTVEMTNVNQTYEVAVIDEIQMVRDYQRGWAWTRALLGI
;
A
#
# COMPACT_ATOMS: atom_id res chain seq x y z
N MET A 1 43.92 -3.38 11.70
CA MET A 1 43.34 -2.05 12.00
C MET A 1 43.01 -2.00 13.49
N SER A 2 43.40 -0.94 14.23
CA SER A 2 43.09 -0.85 15.68
C SER A 2 41.59 -0.51 15.84
N SER A 3 40.87 -1.29 16.62
CA SER A 3 39.44 -1.06 16.93
C SER A 3 39.19 0.34 17.51
N THR A 4 40.13 0.89 18.24
CA THR A 4 40.05 2.22 18.85
C THR A 4 40.07 3.35 17.80
N ALA A 5 40.93 3.23 16.79
CA ALA A 5 41.01 4.23 15.71
C ALA A 5 39.74 4.18 14.80
N LEU A 6 39.24 3.00 14.52
CA LEU A 6 38.00 2.82 13.77
C LEU A 6 36.83 3.47 14.49
N LEU A 7 36.66 3.24 15.78
CA LEU A 7 35.61 3.84 16.61
C LEU A 7 35.68 5.36 16.64
N PHE A 8 36.88 5.94 16.66
CA PHE A 8 37.07 7.38 16.64
C PHE A 8 36.50 7.99 15.34
N TRP A 9 36.86 7.44 14.17
CA TRP A 9 36.41 7.96 12.88
C TRP A 9 34.90 7.74 12.65
N ILE A 10 34.37 6.59 13.04
CA ILE A 10 32.92 6.35 12.99
C ILE A 10 32.17 7.35 13.88
N LYS A 11 32.68 7.67 15.05
CA LYS A 11 32.09 8.66 15.93
C LYS A 11 32.15 10.07 15.32
N THR A 12 33.29 10.47 14.76
CA THR A 12 33.47 11.76 14.09
C THR A 12 32.47 11.89 12.93
N PHE A 13 32.31 10.86 12.12
CA PHE A 13 31.32 10.79 11.05
C PHE A 13 29.88 10.96 11.56
N PHE A 14 29.50 10.29 12.66
CA PHE A 14 28.15 10.44 13.24
C PHE A 14 27.90 11.81 13.87
N ASP A 15 28.92 12.46 14.40
CA ASP A 15 28.80 13.79 15.02
C ASP A 15 28.78 14.92 13.97
N SER A 16 29.09 14.62 12.70
CA SER A 16 29.09 15.58 11.60
C SER A 16 27.69 16.15 11.33
N LYS A 17 27.59 17.49 11.25
CA LYS A 17 26.35 18.17 10.89
C LYS A 17 25.91 17.84 9.46
N THR A 18 26.87 17.68 8.56
CA THR A 18 26.63 17.30 7.14
C THR A 18 25.99 15.94 7.06
N THR A 19 26.54 14.94 7.75
CA THR A 19 25.98 13.57 7.81
C THR A 19 24.56 13.57 8.32
N ARG A 20 24.26 14.31 9.38
CA ARG A 20 22.89 14.42 9.92
C ARG A 20 21.92 15.07 8.94
N ALA A 21 22.32 16.17 8.28
CA ALA A 21 21.49 16.85 7.29
C ALA A 21 21.17 15.94 6.12
N LEU A 22 22.18 15.29 5.51
CA LEU A 22 22.01 14.36 4.42
C LEU A 22 21.15 13.15 4.82
N SER A 23 21.33 12.62 6.04
CA SER A 23 20.52 11.51 6.54
C SER A 23 19.06 11.88 6.67
N LYS A 24 18.76 13.09 7.11
CA LYS A 24 17.39 13.62 7.23
C LYS A 24 16.73 13.78 5.86
N GLU A 25 17.45 14.24 4.85
CA GLU A 25 16.97 14.29 3.46
C GLU A 25 16.63 12.91 2.92
N GLN A 26 17.32 11.86 3.38
CA GLN A 26 17.08 10.47 3.01
C GLN A 26 16.01 9.77 3.89
N GLY A 27 15.29 10.54 4.73
CA GLY A 27 14.19 10.02 5.55
C GLY A 27 14.58 9.46 6.91
N LEU A 28 15.85 9.56 7.30
CA LEU A 28 16.30 9.21 8.65
C LEU A 28 16.06 10.40 9.58
N ASP A 29 14.94 10.41 10.31
CA ASP A 29 14.71 11.36 11.39
C ASP A 29 15.70 11.16 12.55
N ASP A 30 15.64 11.99 13.58
CA ASP A 30 16.60 11.94 14.69
C ASP A 30 16.60 10.58 15.42
N TYR A 31 15.45 9.92 15.50
CA TYR A 31 15.31 8.61 16.15
C TYR A 31 15.87 7.49 15.28
N LEU A 32 15.49 7.44 14.00
CA LEU A 32 15.99 6.45 13.04
C LEU A 32 17.48 6.63 12.79
N TYR A 33 17.96 7.88 12.75
CA TYR A 33 19.38 8.19 12.63
C TYR A 33 20.18 7.60 13.78
N TRP A 34 19.72 7.80 15.02
CA TRP A 34 20.38 7.20 16.19
C TRP A 34 20.41 5.68 16.13
N GLN A 35 19.30 5.05 15.78
CA GLN A 35 19.25 3.59 15.61
C GLN A 35 20.17 3.10 14.49
N ALA A 36 20.21 3.81 13.36
CA ALA A 36 21.12 3.49 12.25
C ALA A 36 22.58 3.59 12.68
N CYS A 37 22.95 4.63 13.44
CA CYS A 37 24.30 4.80 14.00
C CYS A 37 24.69 3.63 14.90
N VAL A 38 23.81 3.22 15.81
CA VAL A 38 24.06 2.06 16.72
C VAL A 38 24.23 0.77 15.92
N SER A 39 23.35 0.52 14.95
CA SER A 39 23.40 -0.68 14.11
C SER A 39 24.64 -0.70 13.20
N PHE A 40 24.95 0.43 12.55
CA PHE A 40 26.13 0.53 11.67
C PHE A 40 27.44 0.40 12.43
N ARG A 41 27.54 1.00 13.62
CA ARG A 41 28.70 0.81 14.49
C ARG A 41 28.94 -0.67 14.82
N LYS A 42 27.86 -1.39 15.18
CA LYS A 42 27.94 -2.83 15.46
C LYS A 42 28.41 -3.60 14.23
N TYR A 43 27.84 -3.28 13.06
CA TYR A 43 28.21 -3.88 11.78
C TYR A 43 29.70 -3.67 11.44
N CYS A 44 30.21 -2.45 11.60
CA CYS A 44 31.62 -2.12 11.34
C CYS A 44 32.61 -2.77 12.33
N MET A 45 32.15 -3.08 13.53
CA MET A 45 33.00 -3.76 14.55
C MET A 45 33.05 -5.25 14.37
N ASP A 46 32.16 -5.85 13.58
CA ASP A 46 32.18 -7.28 13.26
C ASP A 46 33.13 -7.55 12.09
N VAL A 47 34.43 -7.71 12.39
CA VAL A 47 35.51 -7.86 11.41
C VAL A 47 35.30 -9.09 10.49
N THR A 48 34.52 -10.07 10.92
CA THR A 48 34.24 -11.30 10.16
C THR A 48 33.36 -11.04 8.93
N TYR A 49 32.54 -10.00 8.97
CA TYR A 49 31.53 -9.71 7.93
C TYR A 49 31.73 -8.36 7.24
N LEU A 50 32.81 -7.63 7.54
CA LEU A 50 33.05 -6.33 6.92
C LEU A 50 33.39 -6.49 5.43
N PRO A 51 32.64 -5.84 4.51
CA PRO A 51 32.96 -5.89 3.08
C PRO A 51 34.36 -5.37 2.79
N PRO A 52 35.06 -5.97 1.82
CA PRO A 52 36.42 -5.54 1.44
C PRO A 52 36.54 -4.05 1.12
N GLU A 53 35.53 -3.50 0.41
CA GLU A 53 35.51 -2.09 0.02
C GLU A 53 35.44 -1.17 1.26
N LEU A 54 34.64 -1.53 2.25
CA LEU A 54 34.52 -0.75 3.48
C LEU A 54 35.78 -0.86 4.34
N TYR A 55 36.44 -2.02 4.33
CA TYR A 55 37.73 -2.21 4.97
C TYR A 55 38.83 -1.34 4.35
N ILE A 56 38.90 -1.28 3.01
CA ILE A 56 39.84 -0.43 2.27
C ILE A 56 39.54 1.04 2.59
N LEU A 57 38.29 1.47 2.52
CA LEU A 57 37.88 2.84 2.84
C LEU A 57 38.34 3.27 4.23
N PHE A 58 38.15 2.45 5.26
CA PHE A 58 38.63 2.75 6.59
C PHE A 58 40.17 2.80 6.67
N SER A 59 40.87 1.98 5.90
CA SER A 59 42.33 2.07 5.80
C SER A 59 42.81 3.38 5.21
N ASP A 60 42.14 3.82 4.14
CA ASP A 60 42.45 5.08 3.44
C ASP A 60 42.14 6.32 4.33
N ILE A 61 41.04 6.30 5.08
CA ILE A 61 40.73 7.34 6.07
C ILE A 61 41.81 7.41 7.17
N LEU A 62 42.25 6.25 7.66
CA LEU A 62 43.32 6.17 8.68
C LEU A 62 44.66 6.73 8.20
N GLN A 63 44.93 6.65 6.88
CA GLN A 63 46.13 7.18 6.24
C GLN A 63 45.96 8.65 5.84
N GLY A 64 44.77 9.25 6.05
CA GLY A 64 44.47 10.62 5.64
C GLY A 64 44.31 10.80 4.13
N ALA A 65 44.15 9.72 3.37
CA ALA A 65 43.99 9.75 1.93
C ALA A 65 42.54 10.09 1.51
N VAL A 66 41.53 9.81 2.36
CA VAL A 66 40.10 10.01 2.09
C VAL A 66 39.43 10.61 3.32
N HIS A 67 38.44 11.47 3.11
CA HIS A 67 37.63 12.10 4.16
C HIS A 67 36.56 11.15 4.71
N GLU A 68 36.21 11.30 6.01
CA GLU A 68 35.19 10.47 6.67
C GLU A 68 33.80 10.54 6.05
N ASP A 69 33.46 11.61 5.33
CA ASP A 69 32.16 11.73 4.61
C ASP A 69 31.97 10.63 3.56
N SER A 70 33.05 10.01 3.08
CA SER A 70 33.00 8.88 2.15
C SER A 70 32.40 7.61 2.75
N ILE A 71 32.18 7.58 4.07
CA ILE A 71 31.46 6.52 4.77
C ILE A 71 29.94 6.60 4.45
N PHE A 72 29.41 7.78 4.10
CA PHE A 72 27.98 8.03 3.99
C PHE A 72 27.23 7.07 3.07
N PRO A 73 27.68 6.72 1.85
CA PRO A 73 26.98 5.76 1.00
C PRO A 73 26.80 4.39 1.65
N TYR A 74 27.80 3.92 2.37
CA TYR A 74 27.77 2.63 3.09
C TYR A 74 26.83 2.68 4.30
N PHE A 75 26.87 3.77 5.04
CA PHE A 75 25.96 4.04 6.15
C PHE A 75 24.50 4.06 5.67
N LEU A 76 24.20 4.76 4.56
CA LEU A 76 22.87 4.84 4.00
C LEU A 76 22.38 3.49 3.47
N SER A 77 23.26 2.74 2.77
CA SER A 77 22.95 1.38 2.31
C SER A 77 22.61 0.44 3.46
N HIS A 78 23.38 0.52 4.56
CA HIS A 78 23.09 -0.23 5.78
C HIS A 78 21.76 0.22 6.40
N GLY A 79 21.51 1.52 6.50
CA GLY A 79 20.27 2.09 7.01
C GLY A 79 19.04 1.60 6.24
N ARG A 80 19.09 1.56 4.92
CA ARG A 80 18.01 1.01 4.07
C ARG A 80 17.75 -0.48 4.32
N LYS A 81 18.80 -1.27 4.57
CA LYS A 81 18.63 -2.69 4.95
C LYS A 81 17.97 -2.87 6.31
N VAL A 82 18.31 -2.00 7.27
CA VAL A 82 17.74 -2.03 8.63
C VAL A 82 16.32 -1.48 8.66
N PHE A 83 16.04 -0.49 7.81
CA PHE A 83 14.74 0.20 7.68
C PHE A 83 14.21 0.11 6.25
N PRO A 84 13.66 -1.05 5.82
CA PRO A 84 13.19 -1.25 4.44
C PRO A 84 12.13 -0.25 3.98
N HIS A 85 11.35 0.33 4.91
CA HIS A 85 10.36 1.36 4.59
C HIS A 85 10.95 2.66 4.02
N LEU A 86 12.26 2.92 4.18
CA LEU A 86 12.92 4.08 3.57
C LEU A 86 13.00 3.98 2.04
N GLU A 87 12.97 2.76 1.49
CA GLU A 87 12.94 2.57 0.03
C GLU A 87 11.57 2.91 -0.57
N CYS A 88 10.50 2.78 0.24
CA CYS A 88 9.12 3.06 -0.17
C CYS A 88 8.60 4.41 0.34
N LEU A 89 9.47 5.28 0.85
CA LEU A 89 9.05 6.51 1.55
C LEU A 89 8.21 7.43 0.66
N ASP A 90 8.59 7.60 -0.60
CA ASP A 90 7.86 8.46 -1.53
C ASP A 90 6.51 7.86 -1.94
N GLU A 91 6.45 6.54 -2.10
CA GLU A 91 5.20 5.81 -2.33
C GLU A 91 4.28 5.88 -1.11
N LEU A 92 4.86 5.74 0.11
CA LEU A 92 4.11 5.88 1.35
C LEU A 92 3.57 7.30 1.54
N LYS A 93 4.34 8.34 1.20
CA LYS A 93 3.87 9.73 1.20
C LYS A 93 2.71 9.93 0.22
N LEU A 94 2.80 9.35 -0.97
CA LEU A 94 1.74 9.45 -1.98
C LEU A 94 0.45 8.77 -1.50
N ILE A 95 0.56 7.58 -0.90
CA ILE A 95 -0.58 6.83 -0.36
C ILE A 95 -1.19 7.54 0.86
N SER A 96 -0.37 8.19 1.69
CA SER A 96 -0.80 8.90 2.88
C SER A 96 -1.25 10.35 2.62
N ASP A 97 -1.17 10.84 1.39
CA ASP A 97 -1.66 12.17 1.03
C ASP A 97 -3.20 12.21 1.06
N LEU A 98 -3.74 12.75 2.15
CA LEU A 98 -5.17 12.92 2.36
C LEU A 98 -5.69 14.29 1.85
N THR A 99 -4.84 15.12 1.27
CA THR A 99 -5.21 16.49 0.87
C THR A 99 -6.08 16.53 -0.37
N ASN A 100 -5.99 15.54 -1.24
CA ASN A 100 -6.69 15.54 -2.53
C ASN A 100 -7.28 14.17 -2.88
N PRO A 101 -8.35 13.70 -2.19
CA PRO A 101 -8.98 12.38 -2.40
C PRO A 101 -9.31 12.04 -3.86
N PRO A 102 -9.75 12.99 -4.71
CA PRO A 102 -10.00 12.69 -6.12
C PRO A 102 -8.78 12.21 -6.91
N ASN A 103 -7.56 12.47 -6.43
CA ASN A 103 -6.32 12.07 -7.09
C ASN A 103 -5.77 10.71 -6.60
N TRP A 104 -6.41 10.08 -5.61
CA TRP A 104 -5.97 8.77 -5.11
C TRP A 104 -6.14 7.65 -6.14
N TYR A 105 -7.04 7.82 -7.10
CA TYR A 105 -7.36 6.83 -8.12
C TYR A 105 -7.31 7.47 -9.52
N PRO A 106 -6.10 7.80 -10.02
CA PRO A 106 -5.97 8.55 -11.28
C PRO A 106 -6.53 7.78 -12.48
N GLU A 107 -6.38 6.46 -12.52
CA GLU A 107 -6.92 5.62 -13.60
C GLU A 107 -8.44 5.63 -13.62
N ALA A 108 -9.09 5.42 -12.48
CA ALA A 108 -10.54 5.49 -12.38
C ALA A 108 -11.07 6.89 -12.67
N ARG A 109 -10.34 7.94 -12.30
CA ARG A 109 -10.69 9.33 -12.61
C ARG A 109 -10.58 9.65 -14.10
N ALA A 110 -9.64 9.05 -14.81
CA ALA A 110 -9.48 9.21 -16.26
C ALA A 110 -10.59 8.53 -17.07
N MET A 111 -11.31 7.57 -16.47
CA MET A 111 -12.41 6.88 -17.13
C MET A 111 -13.62 7.80 -17.29
N ASN A 112 -14.31 7.68 -18.44
CA ASN A 112 -15.61 8.32 -18.64
C ASN A 112 -16.73 7.45 -18.04
N ARG A 113 -16.96 7.60 -16.72
CA ARG A 113 -17.93 6.81 -15.97
C ARG A 113 -19.33 7.45 -16.02
N LYS A 114 -20.35 6.63 -16.29
CA LYS A 114 -21.75 7.01 -16.15
C LYS A 114 -22.25 6.62 -14.76
N ILE A 115 -22.54 7.60 -13.92
CA ILE A 115 -23.06 7.37 -12.57
C ILE A 115 -24.59 7.46 -12.61
N ILE A 116 -25.28 6.42 -12.12
CA ILE A 116 -26.74 6.35 -12.00
C ILE A 116 -27.07 6.24 -10.50
N PHE A 117 -27.72 7.25 -9.97
CA PHE A 117 -28.12 7.27 -8.57
C PHE A 117 -29.58 6.82 -8.43
N HIS A 118 -29.79 5.67 -7.79
CA HIS A 118 -31.11 5.13 -7.48
C HIS A 118 -31.54 5.61 -6.09
N ALA A 119 -32.40 6.61 -6.02
CA ALA A 119 -32.98 7.11 -4.77
C ALA A 119 -34.45 6.70 -4.65
N GLY A 120 -34.90 6.44 -3.44
CA GLY A 120 -36.30 6.09 -3.17
C GLY A 120 -36.48 5.36 -1.83
N PRO A 121 -37.72 5.17 -1.37
CA PRO A 121 -38.00 4.46 -0.13
C PRO A 121 -37.60 2.98 -0.21
N THR A 122 -37.63 2.29 0.92
CA THR A 122 -37.42 0.83 0.99
C THR A 122 -38.46 0.13 0.10
N ASN A 123 -38.08 -0.97 -0.55
CA ASN A 123 -38.93 -1.76 -1.45
C ASN A 123 -39.43 -1.05 -2.73
N SER A 124 -38.76 0.04 -3.15
CA SER A 124 -39.11 0.75 -4.39
C SER A 124 -38.45 0.17 -5.68
N GLY A 125 -37.80 -0.99 -5.58
CA GLY A 125 -37.18 -1.65 -6.75
C GLY A 125 -35.76 -1.17 -7.09
N LYS A 126 -35.15 -0.25 -6.32
CA LYS A 126 -33.79 0.29 -6.58
C LYS A 126 -32.76 -0.79 -6.87
N THR A 127 -32.65 -1.75 -5.95
CA THR A 127 -31.70 -2.84 -6.06
C THR A 127 -32.04 -3.79 -7.20
N TYR A 128 -33.33 -3.95 -7.54
CA TYR A 128 -33.76 -4.81 -8.63
C TYR A 128 -33.24 -4.31 -9.99
N ASP A 129 -33.41 -3.03 -10.29
CA ASP A 129 -32.96 -2.46 -11.57
C ASP A 129 -31.42 -2.47 -11.67
N ALA A 130 -30.74 -2.13 -10.57
CA ALA A 130 -29.27 -2.19 -10.51
C ALA A 130 -28.76 -3.62 -10.73
N MET A 131 -29.39 -4.63 -10.10
CA MET A 131 -29.02 -6.03 -10.24
C MET A 131 -29.31 -6.58 -11.63
N LYS A 132 -30.39 -6.17 -12.27
CA LYS A 132 -30.69 -6.53 -13.67
C LYS A 132 -29.57 -6.04 -14.58
N ARG A 133 -29.13 -4.78 -14.43
CA ARG A 133 -28.02 -4.25 -15.22
C ARG A 133 -26.69 -4.95 -14.91
N PHE A 134 -26.43 -5.26 -13.65
CA PHE A 134 -25.25 -6.00 -13.20
C PHE A 134 -25.16 -7.37 -13.88
N MET A 135 -26.20 -8.17 -13.84
CA MET A 135 -26.21 -9.54 -14.40
C MET A 135 -26.15 -9.58 -15.94
N THR A 136 -26.57 -8.50 -16.63
CA THR A 136 -26.50 -8.42 -18.10
C THR A 136 -25.17 -7.84 -18.62
N ALA A 137 -24.30 -7.37 -17.76
CA ALA A 137 -22.99 -6.85 -18.12
C ALA A 137 -21.99 -7.97 -18.46
N LYS A 138 -20.92 -7.63 -19.16
CA LYS A 138 -19.81 -8.56 -19.42
C LYS A 138 -18.95 -8.80 -18.18
N SER A 139 -18.85 -7.80 -17.32
CA SER A 139 -18.15 -7.89 -16.04
C SER A 139 -18.82 -6.96 -15.03
N GLY A 140 -18.77 -7.32 -13.76
CA GLY A 140 -19.39 -6.52 -12.74
C GLY A 140 -18.89 -6.75 -11.33
N VAL A 141 -19.04 -5.72 -10.47
CA VAL A 141 -18.82 -5.84 -9.04
C VAL A 141 -20.03 -5.32 -8.27
N TYR A 142 -20.48 -6.10 -7.31
CA TYR A 142 -21.48 -5.68 -6.32
C TYR A 142 -20.79 -5.46 -4.98
N CYS A 143 -20.92 -4.27 -4.43
CA CYS A 143 -20.32 -3.86 -3.17
C CYS A 143 -21.43 -3.67 -2.12
N GLY A 144 -21.61 -4.64 -1.25
CA GLY A 144 -22.64 -4.63 -0.22
C GLY A 144 -22.14 -4.21 1.16
N PRO A 145 -23.02 -3.67 2.01
CA PRO A 145 -22.68 -3.28 3.38
C PRO A 145 -22.48 -4.46 4.33
N LEU A 146 -23.05 -5.61 3.99
CA LEU A 146 -23.10 -6.79 4.84
C LEU A 146 -22.75 -8.06 4.07
N LYS A 147 -22.08 -8.99 4.73
CA LYS A 147 -21.77 -10.33 4.20
C LYS A 147 -23.01 -11.04 3.67
N LEU A 148 -24.12 -10.99 4.43
CA LEU A 148 -25.35 -11.67 4.03
C LEU A 148 -25.90 -11.18 2.69
N LEU A 149 -25.83 -9.87 2.41
CA LEU A 149 -26.28 -9.30 1.13
C LEU A 149 -25.35 -9.74 -0.02
N ALA A 150 -24.03 -9.75 0.22
CA ALA A 150 -23.09 -10.25 -0.78
C ALA A 150 -23.33 -11.74 -1.11
N VAL A 151 -23.62 -12.57 -0.09
CA VAL A 151 -23.97 -13.99 -0.26
C VAL A 151 -25.30 -14.15 -1.01
N GLU A 152 -26.30 -13.32 -0.72
CA GLU A 152 -27.58 -13.33 -1.45
C GLU A 152 -27.38 -13.05 -2.94
N VAL A 153 -26.61 -12.00 -3.26
CA VAL A 153 -26.28 -11.64 -4.65
C VAL A 153 -25.49 -12.76 -5.34
N PHE A 154 -24.48 -13.31 -4.68
CA PHE A 154 -23.72 -14.46 -5.16
C PHE A 154 -24.64 -15.64 -5.53
N ASN A 155 -25.51 -16.03 -4.63
CA ASN A 155 -26.43 -17.16 -4.83
C ASN A 155 -27.43 -16.86 -5.95
N LYS A 156 -27.98 -15.66 -6.01
CA LYS A 156 -28.94 -15.23 -7.02
C LYS A 156 -28.32 -15.24 -8.42
N CYS A 157 -27.15 -14.64 -8.61
CA CYS A 157 -26.46 -14.59 -9.89
C CYS A 157 -26.15 -15.99 -10.43
N ASN A 158 -25.57 -16.85 -9.59
CA ASN A 158 -25.25 -18.22 -9.98
C ASN A 158 -26.49 -19.06 -10.29
N LYS A 159 -27.59 -18.86 -9.56
CA LYS A 159 -28.87 -19.51 -9.84
C LYS A 159 -29.49 -19.05 -11.17
N GLU A 160 -29.31 -17.77 -11.53
CA GLU A 160 -29.82 -17.17 -12.76
C GLU A 160 -28.87 -17.37 -13.96
N GLY A 161 -27.74 -18.09 -13.78
CA GLY A 161 -26.80 -18.45 -14.85
C GLY A 161 -25.72 -17.40 -15.14
N THR A 162 -25.54 -16.41 -14.27
CA THR A 162 -24.44 -15.43 -14.33
C THR A 162 -23.35 -15.88 -13.35
N PRO A 163 -22.22 -16.45 -13.79
CA PRO A 163 -21.14 -16.87 -12.89
C PRO A 163 -20.63 -15.68 -12.09
N CYS A 164 -20.69 -15.78 -10.77
CA CYS A 164 -20.32 -14.71 -9.85
C CYS A 164 -19.53 -15.29 -8.71
N ASP A 165 -18.39 -14.69 -8.37
CA ASP A 165 -17.58 -15.05 -7.22
C ASP A 165 -18.00 -14.28 -5.97
N LEU A 166 -17.73 -14.83 -4.79
CA LEU A 166 -17.97 -14.18 -3.50
C LEU A 166 -16.63 -13.81 -2.82
N VAL A 167 -16.52 -12.56 -2.38
CA VAL A 167 -15.33 -12.08 -1.64
C VAL A 167 -15.79 -11.31 -0.40
N THR A 168 -15.58 -11.88 0.77
CA THR A 168 -15.85 -11.21 2.05
C THR A 168 -14.62 -11.26 2.95
N GLY A 169 -14.66 -10.56 4.07
CA GLY A 169 -13.57 -10.60 5.05
C GLY A 169 -13.34 -11.99 5.66
N GLU A 170 -14.37 -12.84 5.66
CA GLU A 170 -14.31 -14.16 6.29
C GLU A 170 -14.16 -15.31 5.28
N GLU A 171 -14.68 -15.15 4.05
CA GLU A 171 -14.69 -16.24 3.08
C GLU A 171 -14.55 -15.73 1.65
N ARG A 172 -14.02 -16.60 0.81
CA ARG A 172 -13.96 -16.45 -0.65
C ARG A 172 -14.49 -17.72 -1.28
N LYS A 173 -15.47 -17.56 -2.19
CA LYS A 173 -16.05 -18.68 -2.94
C LYS A 173 -16.03 -18.34 -4.41
N ARG A 174 -15.65 -19.30 -5.25
CA ARG A 174 -15.78 -19.20 -6.70
C ARG A 174 -17.10 -19.79 -7.15
N ALA A 175 -17.64 -19.27 -8.27
CA ALA A 175 -18.78 -19.89 -8.94
C ALA A 175 -18.43 -21.32 -9.40
N ASP A 176 -17.23 -21.48 -10.00
CA ASP A 176 -16.60 -22.77 -10.30
C ASP A 176 -15.35 -22.94 -9.42
N PRO A 177 -15.35 -23.88 -8.47
CA PRO A 177 -14.19 -24.10 -7.58
C PRO A 177 -12.91 -24.51 -8.30
N THR A 178 -13.03 -25.08 -9.51
CA THR A 178 -11.91 -25.60 -10.32
C THR A 178 -11.55 -24.73 -11.51
N GLY A 179 -12.38 -23.71 -11.80
CA GLY A 179 -12.26 -22.85 -12.97
C GLY A 179 -11.51 -21.55 -12.71
N GLU A 180 -11.46 -20.75 -13.76
CA GLU A 180 -10.93 -19.38 -13.71
C GLU A 180 -11.86 -18.47 -12.87
N PRO A 181 -11.34 -17.35 -12.33
CA PRO A 181 -12.16 -16.37 -11.63
C PRO A 181 -13.29 -15.84 -12.52
N SER A 182 -14.49 -15.71 -11.95
CA SER A 182 -15.64 -15.18 -12.65
C SER A 182 -15.45 -13.70 -13.00
N THR A 183 -16.09 -13.25 -14.07
CA THR A 183 -16.11 -11.84 -14.47
C THR A 183 -16.99 -10.98 -13.55
N HIS A 184 -17.87 -11.61 -12.78
CA HIS A 184 -18.70 -10.94 -11.78
C HIS A 184 -18.25 -11.30 -10.37
N VAL A 185 -18.30 -10.32 -9.48
CA VAL A 185 -17.92 -10.50 -8.08
C VAL A 185 -18.96 -9.84 -7.17
N ALA A 186 -19.45 -10.56 -6.18
CA ALA A 186 -20.22 -10.03 -5.08
C ALA A 186 -19.30 -9.92 -3.85
N CYS A 187 -19.16 -8.74 -3.28
CA CYS A 187 -18.25 -8.54 -2.14
C CYS A 187 -18.85 -7.62 -1.07
N THR A 188 -18.28 -7.69 0.13
CA THR A 188 -18.44 -6.59 1.09
C THR A 188 -17.61 -5.40 0.61
N VAL A 189 -18.10 -4.19 0.83
CA VAL A 189 -17.52 -2.96 0.26
C VAL A 189 -16.04 -2.80 0.59
N GLU A 190 -15.59 -3.23 1.77
CA GLU A 190 -14.19 -3.21 2.18
C GLU A 190 -13.29 -4.09 1.31
N MET A 191 -13.87 -5.15 0.75
CA MET A 191 -13.13 -6.13 -0.07
C MET A 191 -13.13 -5.80 -1.56
N THR A 192 -13.66 -4.64 -1.94
CA THR A 192 -13.70 -4.20 -3.33
C THR A 192 -12.31 -4.10 -3.94
N ASN A 193 -12.10 -4.77 -5.07
CA ASN A 193 -10.87 -4.65 -5.85
C ASN A 193 -10.94 -3.41 -6.75
N VAL A 194 -10.17 -2.38 -6.44
CA VAL A 194 -10.10 -1.12 -7.22
C VAL A 194 -9.01 -1.14 -8.30
N ASN A 195 -8.25 -2.22 -8.40
CA ASN A 195 -7.21 -2.40 -9.43
C ASN A 195 -7.75 -3.16 -10.66
N GLN A 196 -9.05 -3.39 -10.72
CA GLN A 196 -9.70 -4.11 -11.80
C GLN A 196 -10.82 -3.24 -12.38
N THR A 197 -10.92 -3.20 -13.70
CA THR A 197 -11.99 -2.51 -14.43
C THR A 197 -13.23 -3.39 -14.54
N TYR A 198 -14.39 -2.79 -14.31
CA TYR A 198 -15.70 -3.44 -14.46
C TYR A 198 -16.59 -2.65 -15.42
N GLU A 199 -17.41 -3.34 -16.20
CA GLU A 199 -18.43 -2.68 -17.02
C GLU A 199 -19.54 -2.07 -16.15
N VAL A 200 -19.90 -2.74 -15.06
CA VAL A 200 -20.91 -2.29 -14.10
C VAL A 200 -20.43 -2.48 -12.67
N ALA A 201 -20.52 -1.42 -11.89
CA ALA A 201 -20.35 -1.49 -10.44
C ALA A 201 -21.66 -1.09 -9.74
N VAL A 202 -22.11 -1.90 -8.80
CA VAL A 202 -23.25 -1.61 -7.93
C VAL A 202 -22.71 -1.36 -6.53
N ILE A 203 -22.83 -0.11 -6.05
CA ILE A 203 -22.45 0.26 -4.69
C ILE A 203 -23.75 0.44 -3.91
N ASP A 204 -24.06 -0.53 -3.06
CA ASP A 204 -25.28 -0.55 -2.28
C ASP A 204 -25.15 0.28 -1.01
N GLU A 205 -26.27 0.81 -0.50
CA GLU A 205 -26.35 1.63 0.71
C GLU A 205 -25.34 2.81 0.72
N ILE A 206 -25.25 3.57 -0.38
CA ILE A 206 -24.26 4.65 -0.55
C ILE A 206 -24.28 5.72 0.54
N GLN A 207 -25.39 5.89 1.28
CA GLN A 207 -25.46 6.81 2.42
C GLN A 207 -24.48 6.43 3.55
N MET A 208 -24.00 5.19 3.58
CA MET A 208 -22.96 4.72 4.51
C MET A 208 -21.60 5.41 4.30
N VAL A 209 -21.42 6.18 3.24
CA VAL A 209 -20.24 7.05 3.07
C VAL A 209 -20.06 8.01 4.26
N ARG A 210 -21.14 8.32 4.99
CA ARG A 210 -21.12 9.17 6.21
C ARG A 210 -20.81 8.40 7.49
N ASP A 211 -20.71 7.07 7.43
CA ASP A 211 -20.40 6.27 8.62
C ASP A 211 -18.98 6.58 9.10
N TYR A 212 -18.85 6.89 10.40
CA TYR A 212 -17.57 7.30 11.00
C TYR A 212 -16.48 6.22 10.92
N GLN A 213 -16.87 4.95 11.05
CA GLN A 213 -15.93 3.84 11.10
C GLN A 213 -15.70 3.21 9.72
N ARG A 214 -16.75 3.08 8.91
CA ARG A 214 -16.73 2.31 7.66
C ARG A 214 -16.85 3.16 6.39
N GLY A 215 -17.17 4.44 6.50
CA GLY A 215 -17.44 5.32 5.35
C GLY A 215 -16.29 5.42 4.34
N TRP A 216 -15.06 5.20 4.79
CA TRP A 216 -13.88 5.14 3.95
C TRP A 216 -13.99 4.06 2.85
N ALA A 217 -14.65 2.94 3.12
CA ALA A 217 -14.80 1.85 2.17
C ALA A 217 -15.71 2.25 1.00
N TRP A 218 -16.82 2.97 1.26
CA TRP A 218 -17.68 3.53 0.21
C TRP A 218 -16.97 4.61 -0.60
N THR A 219 -16.22 5.49 0.07
CA THR A 219 -15.39 6.50 -0.60
C THR A 219 -14.37 5.82 -1.54
N ARG A 220 -13.68 4.79 -1.06
CA ARG A 220 -12.73 4.01 -1.86
C ARG A 220 -13.40 3.32 -3.05
N ALA A 221 -14.54 2.67 -2.85
CA ALA A 221 -15.27 2.03 -3.92
C ALA A 221 -15.76 3.05 -4.96
N LEU A 222 -16.35 4.17 -4.53
CA LEU A 222 -16.88 5.20 -5.43
C LEU A 222 -15.79 5.90 -6.25
N LEU A 223 -14.62 6.15 -5.66
CA LEU A 223 -13.52 6.85 -6.34
C LEU A 223 -12.63 5.91 -7.15
N GLY A 224 -12.50 4.65 -6.74
CA GLY A 224 -11.49 3.72 -7.24
C GLY A 224 -11.98 2.73 -8.30
N ILE A 225 -13.30 2.57 -8.49
CA ILE A 225 -13.86 1.66 -9.51
C ILE A 225 -14.11 2.41 -10.81
#